data_fdccf56e467d40a92a89134bf7392d38
#
_entry.id   fdccf56e467d40a92a89134bf7392d38
#
_cell.length_a   1.000
_cell.length_b   1.000
_cell.length_c   1.000
_cell.angle_alpha   90.00
_cell.angle_beta   90.00
_cell.angle_gamma   90.00
#
_symmetry.space_group_name_H-M   'P 1'
#
loop_
_entity.id
_entity.type
_entity.pdbx_description
1 polymer ?
#
loop_
_entity_poly.entity_id
_entity_poly.type
_entity_poly.pdbx_seq_one_letter_code
_entity_poly.pdbx_strand_id
1 'polypeptide(L)'
;MIGAETLSKMMDWTDRSTCVLFGDGAGAAVLSASKEDGILSMVQGSDGFRGDVLNCMARKVNNPYKKNDTALSYVSMNGQEVYRFAVKTVPKAVTDAVERAGLHLEEIDLFLLHQANYRIIEAVSKRLGQPMEKFPTNLEECGNISAASVPILLDNVNNHGMMRKGMKIVLAGFGAGLTWGATVINW
;
A
#
# COMPACT_ATOMS: atom_id res chain seq x y z
N MET A 1 1.82 15.21 -2.97
CA MET A 1 1.05 14.01 -2.53
C MET A 1 1.48 13.68 -1.11
N ILE A 2 0.54 13.44 -0.20
CA ILE A 2 0.83 13.17 1.22
C ILE A 2 0.00 11.96 1.65
N GLY A 3 0.63 10.99 2.33
CA GLY A 3 -0.01 9.92 3.10
C GLY A 3 0.33 10.13 4.56
N ALA A 4 -0.69 10.26 5.43
CA ALA A 4 -0.48 10.51 6.86
C ALA A 4 -1.54 9.76 7.67
N GLU A 5 -1.09 8.93 8.58
CA GLU A 5 -1.94 7.99 9.31
C GLU A 5 -1.65 8.01 10.81
N THR A 6 -2.70 7.92 11.60
CA THR A 6 -2.65 7.67 13.04
C THR A 6 -3.55 6.48 13.37
N LEU A 7 -3.15 5.30 12.88
CA LEU A 7 -3.93 4.07 13.01
C LEU A 7 -4.03 3.59 14.46
N SER A 8 -3.05 3.93 15.30
CA SER A 8 -3.07 3.65 16.74
C SER A 8 -4.36 4.10 17.41
N LYS A 9 -4.99 5.19 16.92
CA LYS A 9 -6.27 5.71 17.41
C LYS A 9 -7.49 4.90 16.98
N MET A 10 -7.31 3.96 16.07
CA MET A 10 -8.37 3.17 15.46
C MET A 10 -8.28 1.69 15.84
N MET A 11 -7.27 1.31 16.62
CA MET A 11 -7.06 -0.07 17.05
C MET A 11 -7.78 -0.38 18.35
N ASP A 12 -8.32 -1.59 18.43
CA ASP A 12 -8.66 -2.22 19.69
C ASP A 12 -7.39 -2.83 20.29
N TRP A 13 -6.85 -2.19 21.33
CA TRP A 13 -5.60 -2.63 21.96
C TRP A 13 -5.73 -3.96 22.74
N THR A 14 -6.94 -4.49 22.86
CA THR A 14 -7.22 -5.81 23.43
C THR A 14 -7.25 -6.90 22.36
N ASP A 15 -7.44 -6.54 21.09
CA ASP A 15 -7.41 -7.48 19.94
C ASP A 15 -6.02 -7.58 19.34
N ARG A 16 -5.27 -8.61 19.74
CA ARG A 16 -3.92 -8.87 19.20
C ARG A 16 -3.89 -9.30 17.73
N SER A 17 -5.02 -9.59 17.12
CA SER A 17 -5.08 -9.93 15.69
C SER A 17 -4.90 -8.70 14.78
N THR A 18 -5.13 -7.51 15.32
CA THR A 18 -5.05 -6.23 14.59
C THR A 18 -4.05 -5.27 15.19
N CYS A 19 -4.04 -5.05 16.50
CA CYS A 19 -3.26 -3.98 17.14
C CYS A 19 -1.73 -4.11 16.97
N VAL A 20 -1.22 -5.33 16.73
CA VAL A 20 0.22 -5.58 16.53
C VAL A 20 0.68 -5.37 15.08
N LEU A 21 -0.24 -5.08 14.16
CA LEU A 21 0.07 -4.98 12.72
C LEU A 21 0.26 -3.54 12.26
N PHE A 22 -0.51 -2.61 12.82
CA PHE A 22 -0.63 -1.26 12.30
C PHE A 22 0.25 -0.26 13.06
N GLY A 23 0.83 0.68 12.31
CA GLY A 23 1.67 1.76 12.83
C GLY A 23 1.14 3.15 12.47
N ASP A 24 1.75 4.17 13.04
CA ASP A 24 1.52 5.58 12.74
C ASP A 24 2.68 6.15 11.93
N GLY A 25 2.40 7.04 11.02
CA GLY A 25 3.45 7.71 10.25
C GLY A 25 2.92 8.59 9.14
N ALA A 26 3.81 9.33 8.52
CA ALA A 26 3.52 10.18 7.39
C ALA A 26 4.66 10.17 6.37
N GLY A 27 4.31 10.15 5.10
CA GLY A 27 5.24 10.30 4.01
C GLY A 27 4.67 11.21 2.93
N ALA A 28 5.54 11.94 2.24
CA ALA A 28 5.13 12.89 1.22
C ALA A 28 6.06 12.85 0.00
N ALA A 29 5.49 13.13 -1.18
CA ALA A 29 6.24 13.32 -2.40
C ALA A 29 5.78 14.60 -3.11
N VAL A 30 6.74 15.35 -3.65
CA VAL A 30 6.48 16.50 -4.52
C VAL A 30 6.46 16.01 -5.97
N LEU A 31 5.36 16.27 -6.66
CA LEU A 31 5.24 16.03 -8.09
C LEU A 31 5.33 17.37 -8.82
N SER A 32 6.19 17.47 -9.79
CA SER A 32 6.35 18.65 -10.63
C SER A 32 6.16 18.30 -12.12
N ALA A 33 5.74 19.28 -12.91
CA ALA A 33 5.67 19.10 -14.35
C ALA A 33 7.08 18.87 -14.91
N SER A 34 7.21 17.92 -15.80
CA SER A 34 8.46 17.57 -16.49
C SER A 34 8.24 17.47 -17.99
N LYS A 35 9.31 17.65 -18.77
CA LYS A 35 9.34 17.38 -20.20
C LYS A 35 9.58 15.89 -20.50
N GLU A 36 10.11 15.16 -19.52
CA GLU A 36 10.32 13.71 -19.58
C GLU A 36 9.15 12.98 -18.88
N ASP A 37 8.76 11.83 -19.39
CA ASP A 37 7.69 11.03 -18.81
C ASP A 37 8.17 10.43 -17.47
N GLY A 38 7.66 10.96 -16.37
CA GLY A 38 7.95 10.45 -15.02
C GLY A 38 7.00 9.32 -14.61
N ILE A 39 5.70 9.46 -14.90
CA ILE A 39 4.69 8.41 -14.67
C ILE A 39 4.39 7.75 -16.01
N LEU A 40 4.82 6.49 -16.18
CA LEU A 40 4.71 5.77 -17.44
C LEU A 40 3.34 5.11 -17.61
N SER A 41 2.77 4.62 -16.52
CA SER A 41 1.46 3.98 -16.51
C SER A 41 0.83 3.99 -15.14
N MET A 42 -0.49 3.77 -15.11
CA MET A 42 -1.25 3.58 -13.88
C MET A 42 -2.42 2.63 -14.12
N VAL A 43 -2.68 1.75 -13.16
CA VAL A 43 -3.88 0.92 -13.07
C VAL A 43 -4.47 1.02 -11.68
N GLN A 44 -5.78 0.93 -11.59
CA GLN A 44 -6.50 0.90 -10.32
C GLN A 44 -7.79 0.09 -10.46
N GLY A 45 -8.30 -0.41 -9.35
CA GLY A 45 -9.56 -1.11 -9.31
C GLY A 45 -10.12 -1.21 -7.90
N SER A 46 -11.37 -1.62 -7.81
CA SER A 46 -12.08 -1.82 -6.54
C SER A 46 -13.06 -2.97 -6.62
N ASP A 47 -13.35 -3.58 -5.46
CA ASP A 47 -14.37 -4.59 -5.24
C ASP A 47 -15.16 -4.24 -3.97
N GLY A 48 -16.21 -3.44 -4.13
CA GLY A 48 -17.04 -2.95 -3.04
C GLY A 48 -17.93 -4.04 -2.40
N PHE A 49 -18.15 -5.16 -3.09
CA PHE A 49 -18.92 -6.28 -2.52
C PHE A 49 -18.21 -6.98 -1.36
N ARG A 50 -16.91 -6.76 -1.21
CA ARG A 50 -16.09 -7.32 -0.15
C ARG A 50 -15.66 -6.30 0.91
N GLY A 51 -16.40 -5.20 1.06
CA GLY A 51 -16.11 -4.13 2.01
C GLY A 51 -16.02 -4.60 3.46
N ASP A 52 -16.76 -5.63 3.84
CA ASP A 52 -16.75 -6.19 5.19
C ASP A 52 -15.45 -6.90 5.58
N VAL A 53 -14.59 -7.22 4.61
CA VAL A 53 -13.33 -7.94 4.84
C VAL A 53 -12.30 -7.09 5.60
N LEU A 54 -12.31 -5.78 5.38
CA LEU A 54 -11.46 -4.80 6.08
C LEU A 54 -12.22 -3.48 6.17
N ASN A 55 -12.59 -3.08 7.37
CA ASN A 55 -13.40 -1.88 7.58
C ASN A 55 -13.20 -1.23 8.95
N CYS A 56 -13.74 -0.02 9.10
CA CYS A 56 -13.93 0.66 10.38
C CYS A 56 -15.27 1.42 10.30
N MET A 57 -16.34 0.78 10.77
CA MET A 57 -17.73 1.16 10.45
C MET A 57 -18.23 2.44 11.11
N ALA A 58 -17.84 2.73 12.36
CA ALA A 58 -18.39 3.86 13.08
C ALA A 58 -17.32 4.68 13.81
N ARG A 59 -17.37 5.98 13.61
CA ARG A 59 -16.56 6.97 14.33
C ARG A 59 -17.47 8.05 14.89
N LYS A 60 -17.13 8.60 16.05
CA LYS A 60 -17.84 9.77 16.57
C LYS A 60 -17.72 10.92 15.59
N VAL A 61 -18.87 11.44 15.19
CA VAL A 61 -18.94 12.66 14.39
C VAL A 61 -19.01 13.84 15.34
N ASN A 62 -18.04 14.74 15.28
CA ASN A 62 -18.07 15.99 16.01
C ASN A 62 -19.02 16.96 15.29
N ASN A 63 -20.32 16.76 15.50
CA ASN A 63 -21.37 17.55 14.87
C ASN A 63 -22.37 18.02 15.95
N PRO A 64 -22.53 19.33 16.17
CA PRO A 64 -23.43 19.86 17.21
C PRO A 64 -24.92 19.57 16.94
N TYR A 65 -25.28 19.21 15.71
CA TYR A 65 -26.66 18.92 15.32
C TYR A 65 -27.06 17.45 15.42
N LYS A 66 -26.11 16.55 15.70
CA LYS A 66 -26.37 15.11 15.87
C LYS A 66 -25.85 14.62 17.20
N LYS A 67 -26.76 14.08 18.04
CA LYS A 67 -26.33 13.27 19.18
C LYS A 67 -25.85 11.92 18.65
N ASN A 68 -24.60 11.58 18.94
CA ASN A 68 -24.02 10.29 18.59
C ASN A 68 -24.04 9.39 19.82
N ASP A 69 -24.93 8.42 19.81
CA ASP A 69 -24.99 7.35 20.82
C ASP A 69 -24.25 6.07 20.36
N THR A 70 -23.59 6.12 19.20
CA THR A 70 -22.84 4.96 18.67
C THR A 70 -21.51 4.78 19.40
N ALA A 71 -21.27 3.56 19.87
CA ALA A 71 -19.95 3.15 20.35
C ALA A 71 -18.88 3.37 19.26
N LEU A 72 -17.65 3.66 19.67
CA LEU A 72 -16.51 3.71 18.74
C LEU A 72 -16.32 2.32 18.13
N SER A 73 -16.23 2.25 16.81
CA SER A 73 -15.81 1.06 16.09
C SER A 73 -14.31 1.11 15.86
N TYR A 74 -13.67 -0.01 16.06
CA TYR A 74 -12.27 -0.21 15.73
C TYR A 74 -12.11 -0.81 14.35
N VAL A 75 -10.89 -0.85 13.84
CA VAL A 75 -10.59 -1.56 12.61
C VAL A 75 -10.89 -3.04 12.78
N SER A 76 -11.69 -3.58 11.88
CA SER A 76 -12.05 -5.00 11.80
C SER A 76 -11.46 -5.59 10.53
N MET A 77 -10.82 -6.75 10.61
CA MET A 77 -10.14 -7.37 9.48
C MET A 77 -10.26 -8.89 9.51
N ASN A 78 -10.67 -9.47 8.38
CA ASN A 78 -10.45 -10.87 8.09
C ASN A 78 -9.09 -11.05 7.39
N GLY A 79 -8.03 -11.28 8.17
CA GLY A 79 -6.66 -11.34 7.65
C GLY A 79 -6.44 -12.41 6.58
N GLN A 80 -7.16 -13.55 6.64
CA GLN A 80 -7.04 -14.60 5.62
C GLN A 80 -7.62 -14.14 4.27
N GLU A 81 -8.77 -13.48 4.28
CA GLU A 81 -9.39 -12.95 3.06
C GLU A 81 -8.57 -11.78 2.47
N VAL A 82 -8.03 -10.90 3.32
CA VAL A 82 -7.11 -9.84 2.89
C VAL A 82 -5.86 -10.44 2.24
N TYR A 83 -5.27 -11.48 2.85
CA TYR A 83 -4.12 -12.18 2.28
C TYR A 83 -4.45 -12.79 0.91
N ARG A 84 -5.53 -13.57 0.80
CA ARG A 84 -5.97 -14.19 -0.46
C ARG A 84 -6.20 -13.17 -1.56
N PHE A 85 -6.83 -12.05 -1.21
CA PHE A 85 -7.05 -10.93 -2.10
C PHE A 85 -5.73 -10.34 -2.59
N ALA A 86 -4.85 -9.95 -1.67
CA ALA A 86 -3.59 -9.29 -1.98
C ALA A 86 -2.71 -10.14 -2.91
N VAL A 87 -2.47 -11.41 -2.54
CA VAL A 87 -1.59 -12.30 -3.32
C VAL A 87 -2.14 -12.65 -4.70
N LYS A 88 -3.44 -12.47 -4.94
CA LYS A 88 -4.06 -12.65 -6.26
C LYS A 88 -4.05 -11.36 -7.07
N THR A 89 -4.41 -10.26 -6.46
CA THR A 89 -4.75 -9.00 -7.15
C THR A 89 -3.53 -8.13 -7.39
N VAL A 90 -2.61 -8.05 -6.42
CA VAL A 90 -1.42 -7.20 -6.55
C VAL A 90 -0.52 -7.62 -7.72
N PRO A 91 -0.17 -8.92 -7.89
CA PRO A 91 0.63 -9.34 -9.05
C PRO A 91 -0.03 -8.96 -10.37
N LYS A 92 -1.36 -9.18 -10.48
CA LYS A 92 -2.09 -8.79 -11.69
C LYS A 92 -2.02 -7.29 -11.94
N ALA A 93 -2.26 -6.46 -10.93
CA ALA A 93 -2.20 -5.00 -11.06
C ALA A 93 -0.79 -4.52 -11.48
N VAL A 94 0.26 -5.14 -10.90
CA VAL A 94 1.66 -4.86 -11.28
C VAL A 94 1.91 -5.24 -12.74
N THR A 95 1.54 -6.46 -13.14
CA THR A 95 1.70 -6.91 -14.55
C THR A 95 0.94 -5.99 -15.50
N ASP A 96 -0.35 -5.70 -15.21
CA ASP A 96 -1.17 -4.81 -16.05
C ASP A 96 -0.53 -3.40 -16.19
N ALA A 97 0.07 -2.87 -15.10
CA ALA A 97 0.74 -1.58 -15.13
C ALA A 97 2.04 -1.62 -15.97
N VAL A 98 2.84 -2.66 -15.80
CA VAL A 98 4.10 -2.83 -16.56
C VAL A 98 3.81 -3.00 -18.06
N GLU A 99 2.84 -3.84 -18.43
CA GLU A 99 2.41 -4.01 -19.82
C GLU A 99 1.89 -2.70 -20.43
N ARG A 100 1.11 -1.90 -19.68
CA ARG A 100 0.63 -0.59 -20.15
C ARG A 100 1.77 0.43 -20.34
N ALA A 101 2.86 0.28 -19.59
CA ALA A 101 4.06 1.09 -19.80
C ALA A 101 4.88 0.64 -21.03
N GLY A 102 4.49 -0.45 -21.69
CA GLY A 102 5.25 -1.05 -22.80
C GLY A 102 6.54 -1.73 -22.36
N LEU A 103 6.59 -2.18 -21.09
CA LEU A 103 7.75 -2.81 -20.47
C LEU A 103 7.48 -4.28 -20.13
N HIS A 104 8.57 -5.01 -19.87
CA HIS A 104 8.55 -6.35 -19.27
C HIS A 104 8.92 -6.30 -17.79
N LEU A 105 8.51 -7.30 -17.01
CA LEU A 105 8.78 -7.36 -15.57
C LEU A 105 10.28 -7.36 -15.22
N GLU A 106 11.10 -7.92 -16.12
CA GLU A 106 12.55 -7.98 -16.00
C GLU A 106 13.21 -6.61 -16.06
N GLU A 107 12.58 -5.64 -16.75
CA GLU A 107 13.06 -4.27 -16.92
C GLU A 107 12.76 -3.39 -15.69
N ILE A 108 11.97 -3.90 -14.75
CA ILE A 108 11.68 -3.18 -13.49
C ILE A 108 12.84 -3.39 -12.52
N ASP A 109 13.37 -2.30 -12.04
CA ASP A 109 14.49 -2.30 -11.09
C ASP A 109 14.02 -2.57 -9.65
N LEU A 110 12.91 -1.94 -9.22
CA LEU A 110 12.37 -2.06 -7.88
C LEU A 110 10.83 -2.13 -7.89
N PHE A 111 10.29 -2.92 -6.96
CA PHE A 111 8.87 -3.04 -6.67
C PHE A 111 8.61 -2.58 -5.23
N LEU A 112 8.14 -1.34 -5.07
CA LEU A 112 7.82 -0.75 -3.78
C LEU A 112 6.34 -1.01 -3.47
N LEU A 113 6.09 -2.10 -2.76
CA LEU A 113 4.74 -2.52 -2.42
C LEU A 113 4.29 -1.92 -1.09
N HIS A 114 2.99 -1.76 -0.92
CA HIS A 114 2.39 -1.48 0.37
C HIS A 114 2.87 -2.48 1.43
N GLN A 115 3.32 -1.96 2.56
CA GLN A 115 3.94 -2.71 3.65
C GLN A 115 2.87 -3.26 4.61
N ALA A 116 2.05 -4.21 4.13
CA ALA A 116 1.00 -4.83 4.94
C ALA A 116 1.50 -6.04 5.73
N ASN A 117 2.28 -6.92 5.08
CA ASN A 117 2.80 -8.14 5.65
C ASN A 117 3.91 -8.71 4.76
N TYR A 118 5.02 -9.13 5.35
CA TYR A 118 6.17 -9.71 4.62
C TYR A 118 5.77 -10.91 3.75
N ARG A 119 4.88 -11.80 4.25
CA ARG A 119 4.44 -12.99 3.49
C ARG A 119 3.67 -12.62 2.22
N ILE A 120 2.98 -11.47 2.22
CA ILE A 120 2.31 -10.97 1.00
C ILE A 120 3.36 -10.55 -0.01
N ILE A 121 4.36 -9.78 0.40
CA ILE A 121 5.44 -9.30 -0.46
C ILE A 121 6.18 -10.48 -1.08
N GLU A 122 6.57 -11.47 -0.27
CA GLU A 122 7.21 -12.71 -0.73
C GLU A 122 6.34 -13.48 -1.74
N ALA A 123 5.04 -13.61 -1.47
CA ALA A 123 4.12 -14.30 -2.38
C ALA A 123 3.94 -13.54 -3.71
N VAL A 124 3.95 -12.20 -3.67
CA VAL A 124 3.89 -11.34 -4.87
C VAL A 124 5.17 -11.50 -5.68
N SER A 125 6.35 -11.43 -5.06
CA SER A 125 7.65 -11.65 -5.71
C SER A 125 7.68 -13.00 -6.45
N LYS A 126 7.32 -14.09 -5.76
CA LYS A 126 7.24 -15.44 -6.36
C LYS A 126 6.28 -15.51 -7.55
N ARG A 127 5.12 -14.86 -7.46
CA ARG A 127 4.12 -14.88 -8.56
C ARG A 127 4.54 -14.03 -9.76
N LEU A 128 5.29 -12.96 -9.54
CA LEU A 128 5.87 -12.15 -10.60
C LEU A 128 7.14 -12.77 -11.20
N GLY A 129 7.67 -13.84 -10.58
CA GLY A 129 8.93 -14.47 -11.01
C GLY A 129 10.14 -13.54 -10.84
N GLN A 130 10.06 -12.57 -9.93
CA GLN A 130 11.13 -11.61 -9.70
C GLN A 130 11.81 -11.87 -8.36
N PRO A 131 13.14 -11.66 -8.27
CA PRO A 131 13.91 -11.93 -7.05
C PRO A 131 13.54 -10.97 -5.92
N MET A 132 13.59 -11.45 -4.66
CA MET A 132 13.19 -10.66 -3.48
C MET A 132 14.03 -9.40 -3.27
N GLU A 133 15.26 -9.36 -3.79
CA GLU A 133 16.15 -8.19 -3.73
C GLU A 133 15.57 -6.96 -4.43
N LYS A 134 14.63 -7.16 -5.37
CA LYS A 134 13.88 -6.08 -6.01
C LYS A 134 12.69 -5.58 -5.16
N PHE A 135 12.39 -6.20 -4.02
CA PHE A 135 11.25 -5.91 -3.13
C PHE A 135 11.71 -5.44 -1.76
N PRO A 136 12.20 -4.20 -1.63
CA PRO A 136 12.64 -3.70 -0.32
C PRO A 136 11.46 -3.64 0.67
N THR A 137 11.79 -3.82 1.95
CA THR A 137 10.82 -3.77 3.05
C THR A 137 11.35 -2.92 4.20
N ASN A 138 10.45 -2.28 4.94
CA ASN A 138 10.72 -1.58 6.20
C ASN A 138 9.67 -1.91 7.29
N LEU A 139 9.03 -3.07 7.14
CA LEU A 139 7.96 -3.54 8.05
C LEU A 139 8.42 -3.69 9.50
N GLU A 140 9.68 -4.10 9.72
CA GLU A 140 10.22 -4.30 11.06
C GLU A 140 10.33 -2.99 11.85
N GLU A 141 10.53 -1.87 11.14
CA GLU A 141 10.68 -0.54 11.75
C GLU A 141 9.34 0.21 11.83
N CYS A 142 8.53 0.07 10.79
CA CYS A 142 7.37 0.93 10.59
C CYS A 142 6.02 0.24 10.80
N GLY A 143 5.94 -1.09 10.61
CA GLY A 143 4.67 -1.80 10.54
C GLY A 143 3.84 -1.40 9.30
N ASN A 144 2.55 -1.69 9.35
CA ASN A 144 1.59 -1.29 8.32
C ASN A 144 1.07 0.12 8.64
N ILE A 145 1.45 1.11 7.84
CA ILE A 145 1.05 2.52 8.01
C ILE A 145 0.06 2.95 6.90
N SER A 146 -0.76 2.03 6.39
CA SER A 146 -1.79 2.36 5.38
C SER A 146 -1.22 3.21 4.22
N ALA A 147 -1.81 4.39 3.95
CA ALA A 147 -1.42 5.27 2.84
C ALA A 147 0.01 5.83 2.95
N ALA A 148 0.58 5.89 4.14
CA ALA A 148 1.95 6.35 4.35
C ALA A 148 3.02 5.27 4.05
N SER A 149 2.65 3.98 3.95
CA SER A 149 3.60 2.88 3.75
C SER A 149 4.49 3.05 2.52
N VAL A 150 3.89 3.30 1.35
CA VAL A 150 4.65 3.40 0.09
C VAL A 150 5.53 4.66 0.06
N PRO A 151 5.05 5.86 0.42
CA PRO A 151 5.92 7.04 0.42
C PRO A 151 7.03 7.00 1.46
N ILE A 152 6.82 6.37 2.64
CA ILE A 152 7.89 6.16 3.62
C ILE A 152 8.93 5.16 3.08
N LEU A 153 8.49 4.06 2.47
CA LEU A 153 9.40 3.11 1.85
C LEU A 153 10.20 3.75 0.71
N LEU A 154 9.55 4.57 -0.12
CA LEU A 154 10.20 5.32 -1.21
C LEU A 154 11.32 6.21 -0.68
N ASP A 155 11.05 6.98 0.38
CA ASP A 155 12.05 7.82 1.03
C ASP A 155 13.20 6.99 1.64
N ASN A 156 12.87 5.91 2.32
CA ASN A 156 13.83 5.00 2.92
C ASN A 156 14.80 4.42 1.87
N VAL A 157 14.26 3.88 0.77
CA VAL A 157 15.02 3.29 -0.33
C VAL A 157 15.92 4.34 -1.01
N ASN A 158 15.39 5.57 -1.20
CA ASN A 158 16.15 6.67 -1.77
C ASN A 158 17.30 7.11 -0.86
N ASN A 159 17.06 7.28 0.45
CA ASN A 159 18.07 7.68 1.43
C ASN A 159 19.19 6.63 1.60
N HIS A 160 18.89 5.35 1.38
CA HIS A 160 19.90 4.28 1.36
C HIS A 160 20.64 4.15 0.01
N GLY A 161 20.40 5.06 -0.94
CA GLY A 161 21.10 5.09 -2.23
C GLY A 161 20.77 3.91 -3.15
N MET A 162 19.64 3.24 -2.93
CA MET A 162 19.19 2.13 -3.77
C MET A 162 18.56 2.61 -5.08
N MET A 163 18.20 3.91 -5.15
CA MET A 163 17.55 4.49 -6.32
C MET A 163 18.49 5.39 -7.10
N ARG A 164 18.40 5.33 -8.43
CA ARG A 164 19.20 6.15 -9.35
C ARG A 164 18.32 6.67 -10.48
N LYS A 165 18.65 7.84 -11.00
CA LYS A 165 17.96 8.42 -12.16
C LYS A 165 17.87 7.43 -13.31
N GLY A 166 16.69 7.29 -13.87
CA GLY A 166 16.39 6.41 -15.00
C GLY A 166 15.90 4.99 -14.62
N MET A 167 15.92 4.65 -13.32
CA MET A 167 15.35 3.39 -12.86
C MET A 167 13.84 3.33 -13.11
N LYS A 168 13.36 2.13 -13.48
CA LYS A 168 11.94 1.82 -13.60
C LYS A 168 11.46 1.22 -12.30
N ILE A 169 10.54 1.89 -11.66
CA ILE A 169 10.04 1.51 -10.32
C ILE A 169 8.54 1.30 -10.38
N VAL A 170 8.07 0.19 -9.83
CA VAL A 170 6.65 -0.05 -9.58
C VAL A 170 6.32 0.38 -8.17
N LEU A 171 5.29 1.21 -8.02
CA LEU A 171 4.64 1.50 -6.75
C LEU A 171 3.29 0.79 -6.76
N ALA A 172 2.98 -0.03 -5.74
CA ALA A 172 1.69 -0.71 -5.68
C ALA A 172 1.12 -0.73 -4.26
N GLY A 173 -0.20 -0.49 -4.19
CA GLY A 173 -0.96 -0.48 -2.95
C GLY A 173 -2.28 -1.23 -3.07
N PHE A 174 -2.79 -1.66 -1.93
CA PHE A 174 -4.09 -2.31 -1.78
C PHE A 174 -4.60 -2.11 -0.35
N GLY A 175 -5.91 -2.22 -0.16
CA GLY A 175 -6.51 -2.06 1.16
C GLY A 175 -8.02 -2.20 1.18
N ALA A 176 -8.59 -1.57 2.19
CA ALA A 176 -10.04 -1.54 2.40
C ALA A 176 -10.78 -1.02 1.15
N GLY A 177 -12.00 -1.53 0.99
CA GLY A 177 -12.82 -1.25 -0.17
C GLY A 177 -13.48 -2.51 -0.72
N LEU A 178 -12.82 -3.56 -1.14
CA LEU A 178 -11.36 -3.69 -1.35
C LEU A 178 -10.92 -2.82 -2.52
N THR A 179 -9.74 -2.22 -2.42
CA THR A 179 -9.17 -1.40 -3.48
C THR A 179 -7.72 -1.78 -3.76
N TRP A 180 -7.23 -1.49 -4.96
CA TRP A 180 -5.84 -1.72 -5.35
C TRP A 180 -5.42 -0.76 -6.45
N GLY A 181 -4.13 -0.56 -6.56
CA GLY A 181 -3.53 0.18 -7.66
C GLY A 181 -2.05 -0.13 -7.80
N ALA A 182 -1.56 0.07 -9.02
CA ALA A 182 -0.14 0.03 -9.33
C ALA A 182 0.20 1.13 -10.35
N THR A 183 1.39 1.69 -10.22
CA THR A 183 1.94 2.66 -11.18
C THR A 183 3.38 2.34 -11.47
N VAL A 184 3.80 2.56 -12.72
CA VAL A 184 5.20 2.49 -13.14
C VAL A 184 5.71 3.90 -13.27
N ILE A 185 6.84 4.18 -12.63
CA ILE A 185 7.51 5.46 -12.71
C ILE A 185 8.92 5.31 -13.29
N ASN A 186 9.38 6.35 -13.94
CA ASN A 186 10.76 6.56 -14.33
C ASN A 186 11.37 7.52 -13.31
N TRP A 187 12.29 7.01 -12.48
CA TRP A 187 12.87 7.77 -11.36
C TRP A 187 13.88 8.81 -11.79
#